data_a5753c346a55c040aaa097669121777b
#
_entry.id   a5753c346a55c040aaa097669121777b
#
_cell.length_a   1.000
_cell.length_b   1.000
_cell.length_c   1.000
_cell.angle_alpha   90.00
_cell.angle_beta   90.00
_cell.angle_gamma   90.00
#
_symmetry.space_group_name_H-M   'P 1'
#
loop_
_entity.id
_entity.type
_entity.pdbx_description
1 polymer ?
#
loop_
_entity_poly.entity_id
_entity_poly.type
_entity_poly.pdbx_seq_one_letter_code
_entity_poly.pdbx_strand_id
1 'polypeptide(L)'
;MQRRWLIFLLGLGIGVMGRGQESPPDLARIKAAAEAGDAKAEYEYGKAVPTSRTAERLDWLYRSARAGFAPAQEALGSYFATEPAADPQKHAANLHESVRWSSRAAYQGIYTAQLRIAQFYRKGEVLPKDRVAAYLWMRMGINNSPLAIIYKSNLDQLTTEMSPAEITEAENRLKAFELKTASKLNPIEAELLFAQLQLGAPAVVNGARQAVVNNISFTQGETKELKLGAESVRIVCFSIDEKSVLVGIAGTPYIHWLKR
;
A
#
# COMPACT_ATOMS: atom_id res chain seq x y z
N MET A 1 -42.62 -35.34 63.03
CA MET A 1 -42.77 -36.09 61.79
C MET A 1 -42.31 -35.21 60.66
N GLN A 2 -41.03 -35.39 60.25
CA GLN A 2 -40.43 -34.60 59.13
C GLN A 2 -40.56 -35.41 57.84
N ARG A 3 -41.26 -34.94 56.87
CA ARG A 3 -41.27 -35.50 55.52
C ARG A 3 -40.17 -34.87 54.69
N ARG A 4 -39.14 -35.63 54.32
CA ARG A 4 -38.07 -35.34 53.38
C ARG A 4 -38.64 -35.49 51.96
N TRP A 5 -38.65 -34.41 51.19
CA TRP A 5 -38.86 -34.48 49.71
C TRP A 5 -37.50 -34.66 49.05
N LEU A 6 -37.33 -35.79 48.36
CA LEU A 6 -36.23 -36.00 47.41
C LEU A 6 -36.64 -35.34 46.07
N ILE A 7 -35.89 -34.34 45.69
CA ILE A 7 -35.97 -33.75 44.34
C ILE A 7 -34.96 -34.50 43.47
N PHE A 8 -35.46 -35.30 42.50
CA PHE A 8 -34.67 -35.86 41.40
C PHE A 8 -34.41 -34.75 40.39
N LEU A 9 -33.21 -34.23 40.33
CA LEU A 9 -32.72 -33.42 39.22
C LEU A 9 -32.26 -34.34 38.10
N LEU A 10 -33.12 -34.51 37.08
CA LEU A 10 -32.74 -35.04 35.78
C LEU A 10 -31.83 -34.01 35.11
N GLY A 11 -30.52 -34.27 35.10
CA GLY A 11 -29.53 -33.50 34.36
C GLY A 11 -29.69 -33.76 32.88
N LEU A 12 -30.36 -32.85 32.19
CA LEU A 12 -30.24 -32.73 30.73
C LEU A 12 -28.85 -32.16 30.44
N GLY A 13 -27.89 -33.02 30.14
CA GLY A 13 -26.61 -32.66 29.57
C GLY A 13 -26.81 -32.07 28.18
N ILE A 14 -26.98 -30.75 28.09
CA ILE A 14 -26.80 -30.03 26.84
C ILE A 14 -25.28 -30.05 26.58
N GLY A 15 -24.87 -30.96 25.72
CA GLY A 15 -23.51 -30.96 25.17
C GLY A 15 -23.31 -29.64 24.43
N VAL A 16 -22.64 -28.70 25.08
CA VAL A 16 -22.02 -27.56 24.41
C VAL A 16 -20.97 -28.18 23.47
N MET A 17 -21.33 -28.34 22.20
CA MET A 17 -20.33 -28.60 21.18
C MET A 17 -19.34 -27.47 21.25
N GLY A 18 -18.17 -27.76 21.82
CA GLY A 18 -17.04 -26.85 21.84
C GLY A 18 -16.77 -26.42 20.41
N ARG A 19 -16.92 -25.12 20.14
CA ARG A 19 -16.23 -24.51 19.01
C ARG A 19 -14.79 -24.97 19.14
N GLY A 20 -14.33 -25.74 18.15
CA GLY A 20 -12.96 -26.19 18.09
C GLY A 20 -12.06 -24.99 18.35
N GLN A 21 -11.36 -24.99 19.46
CA GLN A 21 -10.23 -24.12 19.67
C GLN A 21 -9.26 -24.48 18.56
N GLU A 22 -9.15 -23.65 17.55
CA GLU A 22 -8.06 -23.75 16.60
C GLU A 22 -6.78 -23.71 17.44
N SER A 23 -6.06 -24.79 17.42
CA SER A 23 -4.74 -24.86 18.07
C SER A 23 -3.91 -23.70 17.55
N PRO A 24 -3.12 -23.01 18.40
CA PRO A 24 -2.25 -21.95 17.92
C PRO A 24 -1.46 -22.50 16.72
N PRO A 25 -1.36 -21.72 15.63
CA PRO A 25 -0.74 -22.21 14.40
C PRO A 25 0.65 -22.74 14.75
N ASP A 26 0.92 -23.97 14.34
CA ASP A 26 2.22 -24.59 14.56
C ASP A 26 3.30 -23.76 13.85
N LEU A 27 4.05 -22.98 14.63
CA LEU A 27 5.07 -22.05 14.11
C LEU A 27 6.14 -22.81 13.30
N ALA A 28 6.43 -24.05 13.64
CA ALA A 28 7.36 -24.89 12.89
C ALA A 28 6.81 -25.20 11.48
N ARG A 29 5.53 -25.48 11.37
CA ARG A 29 4.85 -25.72 10.09
C ARG A 29 4.80 -24.44 9.23
N ILE A 30 4.48 -23.31 9.86
CA ILE A 30 4.49 -22.01 9.16
C ILE A 30 5.89 -21.71 8.65
N LYS A 31 6.93 -21.92 9.47
CA LYS A 31 8.31 -21.71 9.09
C LYS A 31 8.71 -22.60 7.91
N ALA A 32 8.39 -23.87 7.94
CA ALA A 32 8.69 -24.78 6.84
C ALA A 32 8.02 -24.35 5.50
N ALA A 33 6.75 -23.90 5.57
CA ALA A 33 6.06 -23.38 4.39
C ALA A 33 6.69 -22.07 3.88
N ALA A 34 7.10 -21.18 4.80
CA ALA A 34 7.80 -19.94 4.46
C ALA A 34 9.17 -20.22 3.79
N GLU A 35 9.93 -21.20 4.31
CA GLU A 35 11.20 -21.66 3.71
C GLU A 35 10.99 -22.27 2.32
N ALA A 36 9.81 -22.85 2.07
CA ALA A 36 9.40 -23.35 0.76
C ALA A 36 8.91 -22.26 -0.21
N GLY A 37 8.83 -20.98 0.22
CA GLY A 37 8.47 -19.85 -0.64
C GLY A 37 6.96 -19.55 -0.69
N ASP A 38 6.16 -20.07 0.25
CA ASP A 38 4.76 -19.65 0.37
C ASP A 38 4.68 -18.23 0.91
N ALA A 39 4.22 -17.29 0.09
CA ALA A 39 4.20 -15.87 0.43
C ALA A 39 3.33 -15.54 1.66
N LYS A 40 2.24 -16.27 1.87
CA LYS A 40 1.40 -16.09 3.06
C LYS A 40 2.11 -16.59 4.29
N ALA A 41 2.75 -17.75 4.21
CA ALA A 41 3.52 -18.31 5.32
C ALA A 41 4.74 -17.44 5.66
N GLU A 42 5.44 -16.87 4.67
CA GLU A 42 6.52 -15.90 4.88
C GLU A 42 6.03 -14.68 5.68
N TYR A 43 4.87 -14.14 5.34
CA TYR A 43 4.25 -13.05 6.09
C TYR A 43 3.89 -13.45 7.52
N GLU A 44 3.20 -14.58 7.69
CA GLU A 44 2.78 -15.06 9.02
C GLU A 44 3.99 -15.37 9.91
N TYR A 45 5.03 -15.98 9.35
CA TYR A 45 6.27 -16.22 10.05
C TYR A 45 6.98 -14.90 10.40
N GLY A 46 7.10 -13.99 9.46
CA GLY A 46 7.67 -12.67 9.68
C GLY A 46 6.96 -11.90 10.79
N LYS A 47 5.63 -12.00 10.91
CA LYS A 47 4.89 -11.43 12.03
C LYS A 47 5.19 -12.09 13.37
N ALA A 48 5.43 -13.39 13.36
CA ALA A 48 5.74 -14.17 14.57
C ALA A 48 7.18 -13.97 15.08
N VAL A 49 8.10 -13.49 14.22
CA VAL A 49 9.46 -13.15 14.62
C VAL A 49 9.43 -11.99 15.63
N PRO A 50 10.10 -12.15 16.79
CA PRO A 50 10.14 -11.10 17.81
C PRO A 50 10.63 -9.74 17.27
N THR A 51 10.06 -8.66 17.80
CA THR A 51 10.44 -7.29 17.40
C THR A 51 11.91 -6.98 17.68
N SER A 52 12.54 -7.63 18.64
CA SER A 52 13.98 -7.53 18.91
C SER A 52 14.85 -8.07 17.76
N ARG A 53 14.30 -8.89 16.87
CA ARG A 53 14.97 -9.41 15.65
C ARG A 53 14.45 -8.72 14.39
N THR A 54 14.46 -7.39 14.40
CA THR A 54 13.88 -6.56 13.33
C THR A 54 14.40 -6.93 11.94
N ALA A 55 15.71 -7.15 11.78
CA ALA A 55 16.31 -7.49 10.48
C ALA A 55 15.72 -8.79 9.89
N GLU A 56 15.62 -9.84 10.70
CA GLU A 56 15.02 -11.11 10.29
C GLU A 56 13.53 -10.96 9.95
N ARG A 57 12.80 -10.25 10.81
CA ARG A 57 11.39 -9.94 10.56
C ARG A 57 11.18 -9.24 9.23
N LEU A 58 11.99 -8.22 8.94
CA LEU A 58 11.91 -7.47 7.68
C LEU A 58 12.28 -8.35 6.48
N ASP A 59 13.29 -9.24 6.59
CA ASP A 59 13.64 -10.14 5.49
C ASP A 59 12.46 -11.00 5.06
N TRP A 60 11.75 -11.62 6.00
CA TRP A 60 10.56 -12.41 5.72
C TRP A 60 9.43 -11.57 5.12
N LEU A 61 9.18 -10.38 5.67
CA LEU A 61 8.18 -9.46 5.12
C LEU A 61 8.53 -9.01 3.70
N TYR A 62 9.81 -8.73 3.42
CA TYR A 62 10.26 -8.38 2.07
C TYR A 62 10.08 -9.52 1.06
N ARG A 63 10.38 -10.76 1.42
CA ARG A 63 10.15 -11.92 0.56
C ARG A 63 8.69 -12.02 0.17
N SER A 64 7.81 -12.06 1.15
CA SER A 64 6.36 -12.11 0.97
C SER A 64 5.82 -10.93 0.14
N ALA A 65 6.26 -9.70 0.44
CA ALA A 65 5.84 -8.49 -0.27
C ALA A 65 6.30 -8.48 -1.74
N ARG A 66 7.51 -8.97 -2.03
CA ARG A 66 8.03 -9.13 -3.39
C ARG A 66 7.28 -10.19 -4.17
N ALA A 67 6.80 -11.24 -3.51
CA ALA A 67 5.89 -12.23 -4.10
C ALA A 67 4.46 -11.69 -4.36
N GLY A 68 4.21 -10.41 -4.03
CA GLY A 68 2.94 -9.75 -4.31
C GLY A 68 1.91 -9.82 -3.18
N PHE A 69 2.23 -10.41 -2.02
CA PHE A 69 1.26 -10.58 -0.95
C PHE A 69 0.91 -9.23 -0.29
N ALA A 70 -0.33 -8.77 -0.50
CA ALA A 70 -0.77 -7.43 -0.10
C ALA A 70 -0.63 -7.15 1.41
N PRO A 71 -0.93 -8.08 2.34
CA PRO A 71 -0.71 -7.83 3.76
C PRO A 71 0.76 -7.59 4.14
N ALA A 72 1.71 -8.23 3.45
CA ALA A 72 3.14 -7.99 3.68
C ALA A 72 3.58 -6.63 3.14
N GLN A 73 3.05 -6.22 2.00
CA GLN A 73 3.28 -4.88 1.44
C GLN A 73 2.74 -3.79 2.37
N GLU A 74 1.54 -3.99 2.93
CA GLU A 74 0.97 -3.09 3.93
C GLU A 74 1.84 -3.03 5.20
N ALA A 75 2.30 -4.18 5.70
CA ALA A 75 3.16 -4.24 6.87
C ALA A 75 4.46 -3.45 6.68
N LEU A 76 5.10 -3.57 5.51
CA LEU A 76 6.28 -2.78 5.15
C LEU A 76 5.95 -1.29 5.02
N GLY A 77 4.85 -0.95 4.34
CA GLY A 77 4.39 0.43 4.21
C GLY A 77 4.14 1.09 5.56
N SER A 78 3.51 0.37 6.49
CA SER A 78 3.26 0.82 7.86
C SER A 78 4.56 0.95 8.65
N TYR A 79 5.45 -0.03 8.57
CA TYR A 79 6.74 0.00 9.24
C TYR A 79 7.52 1.26 8.87
N PHE A 80 7.71 1.53 7.59
CA PHE A 80 8.45 2.69 7.13
C PHE A 80 7.77 4.03 7.41
N ALA A 81 6.43 4.07 7.51
CA ALA A 81 5.72 5.29 7.89
C ALA A 81 5.94 5.67 9.36
N THR A 82 6.24 4.69 10.22
CA THR A 82 6.31 4.87 11.67
C THR A 82 7.72 4.68 12.25
N GLU A 83 8.67 4.20 11.45
CA GLU A 83 10.04 3.97 11.89
C GLU A 83 10.71 5.29 12.29
N PRO A 84 11.14 5.42 13.55
CA PRO A 84 11.79 6.62 14.01
C PRO A 84 13.11 6.88 13.27
N ALA A 85 13.31 8.09 12.81
CA ALA A 85 14.56 8.54 12.23
C ALA A 85 14.95 9.91 12.77
N ALA A 86 16.06 9.98 13.47
CA ALA A 86 16.61 11.25 13.97
C ALA A 86 17.23 12.07 12.83
N ASP A 87 17.71 11.39 11.79
CA ASP A 87 18.27 12.01 10.60
C ASP A 87 17.14 12.31 9.59
N PRO A 88 16.98 13.58 9.16
CA PRO A 88 15.97 13.97 8.17
C PRO A 88 16.08 13.22 6.83
N GLN A 89 17.31 12.89 6.38
CA GLN A 89 17.50 12.14 5.14
C GLN A 89 16.99 10.71 5.28
N LYS A 90 17.27 10.06 6.42
CA LYS A 90 16.73 8.73 6.72
C LYS A 90 15.21 8.78 6.85
N HIS A 91 14.67 9.81 7.48
CA HIS A 91 13.22 10.00 7.57
C HIS A 91 12.57 10.10 6.18
N ALA A 92 13.11 10.96 5.31
CA ALA A 92 12.64 11.07 3.95
C ALA A 92 12.71 9.71 3.20
N ALA A 93 13.84 9.01 3.30
CA ALA A 93 13.99 7.68 2.68
C ALA A 93 12.96 6.67 3.19
N ASN A 94 12.65 6.67 4.49
CA ASN A 94 11.61 5.83 5.08
C ASN A 94 10.23 6.18 4.50
N LEU A 95 9.89 7.46 4.39
CA LEU A 95 8.62 7.87 3.80
C LEU A 95 8.49 7.46 2.32
N HIS A 96 9.59 7.51 1.56
CA HIS A 96 9.62 7.02 0.18
C HIS A 96 9.34 5.51 0.10
N GLU A 97 9.98 4.71 0.96
CA GLU A 97 9.69 3.27 1.03
C GLU A 97 8.25 3.01 1.49
N SER A 98 7.74 3.80 2.44
CA SER A 98 6.34 3.72 2.85
C SER A 98 5.39 3.95 1.69
N VAL A 99 5.58 5.00 0.89
CA VAL A 99 4.78 5.26 -0.31
C VAL A 99 4.86 4.10 -1.28
N ARG A 100 6.07 3.58 -1.54
CA ARG A 100 6.30 2.48 -2.47
C ARG A 100 5.50 1.23 -2.11
N TRP A 101 5.59 0.79 -0.85
CA TRP A 101 4.90 -0.42 -0.41
C TRP A 101 3.41 -0.21 -0.19
N SER A 102 3.03 0.94 0.39
CA SER A 102 1.62 1.27 0.57
C SER A 102 0.86 1.40 -0.74
N SER A 103 1.47 1.95 -1.79
CA SER A 103 0.81 2.02 -3.10
C SER A 103 0.46 0.63 -3.62
N ARG A 104 1.38 -0.34 -3.56
CA ARG A 104 1.13 -1.71 -3.99
C ARG A 104 -0.01 -2.37 -3.22
N ALA A 105 -0.02 -2.22 -1.89
CA ALA A 105 -1.08 -2.74 -1.05
C ALA A 105 -2.43 -2.03 -1.30
N ALA A 106 -2.41 -0.70 -1.47
CA ALA A 106 -3.60 0.12 -1.71
C ALA A 106 -4.35 -0.29 -2.98
N TYR A 107 -3.64 -0.68 -4.00
CA TYR A 107 -4.24 -1.12 -5.27
C TYR A 107 -4.77 -2.54 -5.23
N GLN A 108 -4.28 -3.33 -4.29
CA GLN A 108 -4.88 -4.62 -3.97
C GLN A 108 -6.06 -4.47 -2.98
N GLY A 109 -6.53 -3.25 -2.72
CA GLY A 109 -7.71 -3.00 -1.90
C GLY A 109 -7.46 -2.93 -0.39
N ILE A 110 -6.20 -2.94 0.08
CA ILE A 110 -5.92 -2.81 1.52
C ILE A 110 -6.27 -1.38 1.97
N TYR A 111 -7.35 -1.26 2.73
CA TYR A 111 -7.92 0.03 3.10
C TYR A 111 -6.97 0.91 3.93
N THR A 112 -6.17 0.33 4.82
CA THR A 112 -5.18 1.06 5.62
C THR A 112 -4.10 1.69 4.74
N ALA A 113 -3.66 0.96 3.71
CA ALA A 113 -2.74 1.47 2.71
C ALA A 113 -3.37 2.58 1.87
N GLN A 114 -4.64 2.43 1.45
CA GLN A 114 -5.37 3.46 0.71
C GLN A 114 -5.48 4.76 1.51
N LEU A 115 -5.83 4.66 2.79
CA LEU A 115 -5.88 5.82 3.69
C LEU A 115 -4.51 6.46 3.90
N ARG A 116 -3.44 5.68 3.96
CA ARG A 116 -2.06 6.19 4.06
C ARG A 116 -1.65 6.95 2.80
N ILE A 117 -1.94 6.42 1.63
CA ILE A 117 -1.69 7.11 0.35
C ILE A 117 -2.49 8.42 0.28
N ALA A 118 -3.74 8.44 0.74
CA ALA A 118 -4.53 9.66 0.84
C ALA A 118 -3.83 10.73 1.70
N GLN A 119 -3.25 10.33 2.83
CA GLN A 119 -2.52 11.25 3.71
C GLN A 119 -1.24 11.81 3.04
N PHE A 120 -0.51 10.99 2.31
CA PHE A 120 0.67 11.47 1.58
C PHE A 120 0.30 12.53 0.54
N TYR A 121 -0.78 12.34 -0.23
CA TYR A 121 -1.28 13.36 -1.16
C TYR A 121 -1.80 14.61 -0.43
N ARG A 122 -2.50 14.44 0.71
CA ARG A 122 -3.02 15.58 1.48
C ARG A 122 -1.90 16.45 2.05
N LYS A 123 -0.86 15.83 2.59
CA LYS A 123 0.28 16.54 3.20
C LYS A 123 1.25 17.13 2.17
N GLY A 124 1.52 16.42 1.09
CA GLY A 124 2.49 16.83 0.08
C GLY A 124 3.94 16.66 0.52
N GLU A 125 4.23 15.72 1.45
CA GLU A 125 5.57 15.49 1.98
C GLU A 125 6.46 14.68 1.05
N VAL A 126 5.90 13.66 0.39
CA VAL A 126 6.61 12.74 -0.51
C VAL A 126 5.96 12.74 -1.90
N LEU A 127 4.65 12.73 -1.93
CA LEU A 127 3.86 12.92 -3.15
C LEU A 127 3.50 14.41 -3.28
N PRO A 128 3.37 14.93 -4.49
CA PRO A 128 2.87 16.30 -4.67
C PRO A 128 1.52 16.47 -3.98
N LYS A 129 1.32 17.62 -3.33
CA LYS A 129 0.05 17.91 -2.68
C LYS A 129 -1.08 17.93 -3.72
N ASP A 130 -2.01 16.98 -3.61
CA ASP A 130 -3.15 16.82 -4.52
C ASP A 130 -4.39 16.40 -3.71
N ARG A 131 -5.32 17.36 -3.50
CA ARG A 131 -6.55 17.11 -2.75
C ARG A 131 -7.51 16.19 -3.49
N VAL A 132 -7.52 16.24 -4.81
CA VAL A 132 -8.35 15.38 -5.66
C VAL A 132 -7.90 13.92 -5.51
N ALA A 133 -6.59 13.67 -5.60
CA ALA A 133 -6.03 12.34 -5.37
C ALA A 133 -6.23 11.89 -3.91
N ALA A 134 -6.05 12.79 -2.94
CA ALA A 134 -6.28 12.49 -1.53
C ALA A 134 -7.74 12.06 -1.27
N TYR A 135 -8.72 12.78 -1.83
CA TYR A 135 -10.13 12.45 -1.73
C TYR A 135 -10.44 11.08 -2.34
N LEU A 136 -9.96 10.83 -3.56
CA LEU A 136 -10.15 9.56 -4.25
C LEU A 136 -9.66 8.37 -3.41
N TRP A 137 -8.41 8.42 -2.94
CA TRP A 137 -7.83 7.36 -2.14
C TRP A 137 -8.54 7.20 -0.78
N MET A 138 -8.95 8.31 -0.16
CA MET A 138 -9.70 8.28 1.10
C MET A 138 -11.07 7.63 0.93
N ARG A 139 -11.82 7.97 -0.14
CA ARG A 139 -13.10 7.34 -0.48
C ARG A 139 -12.95 5.83 -0.69
N MET A 140 -11.96 5.41 -1.46
CA MET A 140 -11.66 3.99 -1.67
C MET A 140 -11.35 3.28 -0.35
N GLY A 141 -10.50 3.88 0.49
CA GLY A 141 -10.14 3.32 1.80
C GLY A 141 -11.35 3.20 2.73
N ILE A 142 -12.22 4.19 2.74
CA ILE A 142 -13.46 4.16 3.53
C ILE A 142 -14.40 3.07 3.03
N ASN A 143 -14.61 2.96 1.72
CA ASN A 143 -15.50 1.95 1.12
C ASN A 143 -15.00 0.51 1.41
N ASN A 144 -13.69 0.30 1.48
CA ASN A 144 -13.10 -1.01 1.77
C ASN A 144 -12.91 -1.28 3.27
N SER A 145 -13.16 -0.29 4.14
CA SER A 145 -12.89 -0.40 5.56
C SER A 145 -14.09 -0.96 6.33
N PRO A 146 -13.88 -1.94 7.23
CA PRO A 146 -14.90 -2.33 8.20
C PRO A 146 -15.16 -1.23 9.24
N LEU A 147 -14.31 -0.21 9.32
CA LEU A 147 -14.37 0.91 10.25
C LEU A 147 -14.72 2.23 9.53
N ALA A 148 -15.51 2.18 8.46
CA ALA A 148 -15.83 3.31 7.59
C ALA A 148 -16.28 4.56 8.38
N ILE A 149 -17.08 4.38 9.43
CA ILE A 149 -17.61 5.48 10.24
C ILE A 149 -16.51 6.30 10.94
N ILE A 150 -15.42 5.66 11.35
CA ILE A 150 -14.30 6.32 12.03
C ILE A 150 -13.56 7.26 11.06
N TYR A 151 -13.46 6.87 9.79
CA TYR A 151 -12.70 7.62 8.79
C TYR A 151 -13.53 8.68 8.07
N LYS A 152 -14.87 8.67 8.25
CA LYS A 152 -15.74 9.64 7.61
C LYS A 152 -15.42 11.09 7.99
N SER A 153 -15.09 11.33 9.26
CA SER A 153 -14.71 12.67 9.73
C SER A 153 -13.47 13.23 9.04
N ASN A 154 -12.50 12.36 8.67
CA ASN A 154 -11.31 12.77 7.93
C ASN A 154 -11.66 13.18 6.50
N LEU A 155 -12.62 12.49 5.88
CA LEU A 155 -13.12 12.84 4.54
C LEU A 155 -13.89 14.17 4.61
N ASP A 156 -14.76 14.33 5.58
CA ASP A 156 -15.54 15.56 5.77
C ASP A 156 -14.61 16.76 5.96
N GLN A 157 -13.54 16.61 6.76
CA GLN A 157 -12.51 17.63 6.92
C GLN A 157 -11.79 17.94 5.59
N LEU A 158 -11.42 16.93 4.81
CA LEU A 158 -10.78 17.16 3.52
C LEU A 158 -11.70 17.91 2.55
N THR A 159 -13.00 17.58 2.53
CA THR A 159 -13.96 18.26 1.66
C THR A 159 -14.14 19.74 1.99
N THR A 160 -13.96 20.15 3.24
CA THR A 160 -13.99 21.59 3.59
C THR A 160 -12.82 22.39 3.00
N GLU A 161 -11.74 21.70 2.64
CA GLU A 161 -10.54 22.27 2.01
C GLU A 161 -10.63 22.30 0.47
N MET A 162 -11.69 21.69 -0.12
CA MET A 162 -11.85 21.49 -1.56
C MET A 162 -12.93 22.39 -2.15
N SER A 163 -12.70 22.82 -3.38
CA SER A 163 -13.75 23.47 -4.19
C SER A 163 -14.76 22.42 -4.72
N PRO A 164 -16.01 22.86 -5.06
CA PRO A 164 -16.97 21.95 -5.71
C PRO A 164 -16.46 21.31 -7.00
N ALA A 165 -15.61 22.03 -7.76
CA ALA A 165 -15.00 21.51 -8.98
C ALA A 165 -13.99 20.39 -8.68
N GLU A 166 -13.15 20.52 -7.64
CA GLU A 166 -12.21 19.49 -7.20
C GLU A 166 -12.94 18.22 -6.71
N ILE A 167 -14.07 18.39 -6.00
CA ILE A 167 -14.90 17.25 -5.55
C ILE A 167 -15.52 16.53 -6.76
N THR A 168 -16.08 17.27 -7.71
CA THR A 168 -16.64 16.71 -8.95
C THR A 168 -15.59 15.93 -9.74
N GLU A 169 -14.39 16.50 -9.88
CA GLU A 169 -13.27 15.84 -10.55
C GLU A 169 -12.86 14.54 -9.82
N ALA A 170 -12.77 14.57 -8.49
CA ALA A 170 -12.44 13.41 -7.69
C ALA A 170 -13.46 12.27 -7.85
N GLU A 171 -14.76 12.60 -7.82
CA GLU A 171 -15.83 11.60 -8.02
C GLU A 171 -15.82 11.03 -9.45
N ASN A 172 -15.50 11.84 -10.46
CA ASN A 172 -15.36 11.37 -11.82
C ASN A 172 -14.16 10.43 -11.97
N ARG A 173 -13.02 10.75 -11.33
CA ARG A 173 -11.84 9.88 -11.29
C ARG A 173 -12.12 8.58 -10.55
N LEU A 174 -12.89 8.62 -9.45
CA LEU A 174 -13.28 7.42 -8.70
C LEU A 174 -14.09 6.47 -9.58
N LYS A 175 -15.12 6.96 -10.27
CA LYS A 175 -15.90 6.16 -11.22
C LYS A 175 -15.03 5.57 -12.33
N ALA A 176 -14.11 6.37 -12.89
CA ALA A 176 -13.21 5.90 -13.93
C ALA A 176 -12.21 4.86 -13.41
N PHE A 177 -11.82 4.94 -12.14
CA PHE A 177 -10.96 3.97 -11.49
C PHE A 177 -11.69 2.64 -11.26
N GLU A 178 -12.91 2.66 -10.75
CA GLU A 178 -13.77 1.48 -10.58
C GLU A 178 -13.98 0.74 -11.90
N LEU A 179 -14.12 1.47 -13.02
CA LEU A 179 -14.22 0.89 -14.35
C LEU A 179 -12.89 0.33 -14.90
N LYS A 180 -11.74 0.87 -14.44
CA LYS A 180 -10.40 0.50 -14.92
C LYS A 180 -9.68 -0.55 -14.07
N THR A 181 -10.14 -0.84 -12.87
CA THR A 181 -9.62 -1.97 -12.06
C THR A 181 -9.86 -3.32 -12.72
N ALA A 182 -10.60 -3.34 -13.83
CA ALA A 182 -10.62 -4.43 -14.78
C ALA A 182 -9.37 -4.50 -15.69
N SER A 183 -8.45 -3.53 -15.64
CA SER A 183 -7.22 -3.49 -16.44
C SER A 183 -6.12 -4.35 -15.82
N LYS A 184 -5.64 -5.30 -16.60
CA LYS A 184 -4.95 -6.53 -16.24
C LYS A 184 -3.46 -6.44 -15.91
N LEU A 185 -2.89 -5.26 -15.63
CA LEU A 185 -1.47 -5.19 -15.28
C LEU A 185 -1.27 -5.68 -13.83
N ASN A 186 -0.60 -6.81 -13.66
CA ASN A 186 -0.29 -7.33 -12.34
C ASN A 186 1.00 -6.69 -11.76
N PRO A 187 1.28 -6.82 -10.44
CA PRO A 187 2.46 -6.24 -9.81
C PRO A 187 3.79 -6.68 -10.43
N ILE A 188 3.88 -7.93 -10.90
CA ILE A 188 5.10 -8.48 -11.50
C ILE A 188 5.35 -7.86 -12.87
N GLU A 189 4.31 -7.72 -13.69
CA GLU A 189 4.39 -7.05 -14.99
C GLU A 189 4.80 -5.58 -14.82
N ALA A 190 4.23 -4.88 -13.83
CA ALA A 190 4.63 -3.51 -13.52
C ALA A 190 6.12 -3.40 -13.11
N GLU A 191 6.62 -4.31 -12.28
CA GLU A 191 8.03 -4.35 -11.90
C GLU A 191 8.95 -4.61 -13.12
N LEU A 192 8.55 -5.52 -14.01
CA LEU A 192 9.30 -5.79 -15.25
C LEU A 192 9.34 -4.56 -16.17
N LEU A 193 8.25 -3.79 -16.23
CA LEU A 193 8.22 -2.53 -16.97
C LEU A 193 9.12 -1.48 -16.31
N PHE A 194 9.05 -1.32 -14.98
CA PHE A 194 9.92 -0.39 -14.26
C PHE A 194 11.41 -0.75 -14.37
N ALA A 195 11.74 -2.03 -14.41
CA ALA A 195 13.13 -2.49 -14.60
C ALA A 195 13.74 -2.06 -15.95
N GLN A 196 12.92 -1.73 -16.94
CA GLN A 196 13.35 -1.21 -18.24
C GLN A 196 13.53 0.31 -18.26
N LEU A 197 13.15 1.03 -17.18
CA LEU A 197 13.33 2.47 -17.09
C LEU A 197 14.74 2.82 -16.62
N GLN A 198 15.39 3.69 -17.35
CA GLN A 198 16.73 4.19 -17.03
C GLN A 198 16.66 5.70 -16.77
N LEU A 199 17.16 6.11 -15.60
CA LEU A 199 17.27 7.51 -15.24
C LEU A 199 18.58 8.09 -15.82
N GLY A 200 18.43 9.01 -16.74
CA GLY A 200 19.54 9.82 -17.30
C GLY A 200 19.93 10.97 -16.37
N ALA A 201 20.86 11.80 -16.84
CA ALA A 201 21.21 13.03 -16.13
C ALA A 201 20.02 13.99 -16.07
N PRO A 202 19.67 14.52 -14.87
CA PRO A 202 18.66 15.54 -14.79
C PRO A 202 19.11 16.79 -15.53
N ALA A 203 18.19 17.43 -16.24
CA ALA A 203 18.42 18.68 -16.94
C ALA A 203 17.70 19.82 -16.20
N VAL A 204 18.25 21.03 -16.32
CA VAL A 204 17.53 22.24 -15.94
C VAL A 204 17.25 23.02 -17.21
N VAL A 205 15.98 23.14 -17.56
CA VAL A 205 15.53 23.86 -18.76
C VAL A 205 14.62 25.00 -18.30
N ASN A 206 14.97 26.22 -18.68
CA ASN A 206 14.22 27.43 -18.29
C ASN A 206 13.99 27.56 -16.76
N GLY A 207 14.99 27.15 -15.95
CA GLY A 207 14.89 27.18 -14.48
C GLY A 207 14.09 26.04 -13.84
N ALA A 208 13.48 25.17 -14.63
CA ALA A 208 12.74 24.01 -14.15
C ALA A 208 13.58 22.74 -14.22
N ARG A 209 13.56 21.93 -13.17
CA ARG A 209 14.19 20.59 -13.19
C ARG A 209 13.39 19.67 -14.08
N GLN A 210 14.11 18.97 -14.95
CA GLN A 210 13.56 17.92 -15.80
C GLN A 210 14.25 16.60 -15.50
N ALA A 211 13.47 15.53 -15.41
CA ALA A 211 13.98 14.18 -15.40
C ALA A 211 14.13 13.66 -16.84
N VAL A 212 15.19 12.92 -17.08
CA VAL A 212 15.36 12.19 -18.36
C VAL A 212 15.19 10.71 -18.09
N VAL A 213 14.12 10.11 -18.59
CA VAL A 213 13.85 8.68 -18.45
C VAL A 213 13.85 8.06 -19.84
N ASN A 214 14.69 7.06 -20.07
CA ASN A 214 14.88 6.44 -21.39
C ASN A 214 15.06 7.47 -22.53
N ASN A 215 15.91 8.49 -22.30
CA ASN A 215 16.17 9.62 -23.22
C ASN A 215 14.98 10.55 -23.49
N ILE A 216 13.88 10.43 -22.77
CA ILE A 216 12.73 11.31 -22.85
C ILE A 216 12.70 12.22 -21.61
N SER A 217 12.67 13.55 -21.85
CA SER A 217 12.60 14.54 -20.77
C SER A 217 11.18 14.64 -20.22
N PHE A 218 11.06 14.72 -18.89
CA PHE A 218 9.82 14.90 -18.17
C PHE A 218 9.92 16.11 -17.26
N THR A 219 8.86 16.88 -17.19
CA THR A 219 8.59 17.81 -16.09
C THR A 219 7.74 17.12 -15.02
N GLN A 220 7.76 17.66 -13.80
CA GLN A 220 6.91 17.13 -12.73
C GLN A 220 5.42 17.26 -13.10
N GLY A 221 4.66 16.20 -12.90
CA GLY A 221 3.25 16.08 -13.29
C GLY A 221 3.01 15.65 -14.73
N GLU A 222 4.03 15.62 -15.57
CA GLU A 222 3.89 15.28 -16.98
C GLU A 222 3.71 13.78 -17.22
N THR A 223 2.88 13.45 -18.22
CA THR A 223 2.67 12.08 -18.69
C THR A 223 3.13 11.95 -20.12
N LYS A 224 4.03 11.00 -20.38
CA LYS A 224 4.51 10.69 -21.74
C LYS A 224 4.45 9.20 -22.03
N GLU A 225 4.32 8.89 -23.31
CA GLU A 225 4.37 7.51 -23.80
C GLU A 225 5.83 7.09 -24.04
N LEU A 226 6.22 5.95 -23.47
CA LEU A 226 7.51 5.32 -23.66
C LEU A 226 7.34 3.96 -24.32
N LYS A 227 8.21 3.64 -25.27
CA LYS A 227 8.35 2.26 -25.75
C LYS A 227 9.25 1.47 -24.81
N LEU A 228 8.73 0.40 -24.22
CA LEU A 228 9.44 -0.54 -23.36
C LEU A 228 9.37 -1.93 -24.01
N GLY A 229 10.44 -2.29 -24.72
CA GLY A 229 10.43 -3.49 -25.56
C GLY A 229 9.38 -3.41 -26.68
N ALA A 230 8.44 -4.34 -26.72
CA ALA A 230 7.36 -4.38 -27.70
C ALA A 230 6.12 -3.57 -27.29
N GLU A 231 6.08 -3.06 -26.07
CA GLU A 231 4.92 -2.37 -25.51
C GLU A 231 5.09 -0.86 -25.48
N SER A 232 3.98 -0.12 -25.65
CA SER A 232 3.89 1.30 -25.38
C SER A 232 3.22 1.55 -24.04
N VAL A 233 3.93 2.21 -23.14
CA VAL A 233 3.46 2.47 -21.76
C VAL A 233 3.47 3.97 -21.50
N ARG A 234 2.39 4.49 -20.96
CA ARG A 234 2.34 5.90 -20.52
C ARG A 234 2.90 6.03 -19.10
N ILE A 235 3.99 6.77 -18.98
CA ILE A 235 4.66 7.04 -17.71
C ILE A 235 4.28 8.45 -17.23
N VAL A 236 3.94 8.54 -15.93
CA VAL A 236 3.72 9.81 -15.22
C VAL A 236 4.96 10.11 -14.39
N CYS A 237 5.47 11.32 -14.44
CA CYS A 237 6.52 11.81 -13.58
C CYS A 237 5.90 12.55 -12.38
N PHE A 238 5.89 11.95 -11.19
CA PHE A 238 5.28 12.53 -10.00
C PHE A 238 6.19 13.51 -9.27
N SER A 239 7.48 13.18 -9.14
CA SER A 239 8.44 14.03 -8.42
C SER A 239 9.83 13.88 -9.01
N ILE A 240 10.61 14.97 -8.97
CA ILE A 240 11.98 15.03 -9.47
C ILE A 240 12.88 15.59 -8.37
N ASP A 241 13.73 14.73 -7.83
CA ASP A 241 14.77 15.09 -6.86
C ASP A 241 16.14 15.16 -7.53
N GLU A 242 17.19 15.50 -6.76
CA GLU A 242 18.56 15.60 -7.30
C GLU A 242 19.11 14.28 -7.83
N LYS A 243 18.75 13.16 -7.21
CA LYS A 243 19.31 11.83 -7.49
C LYS A 243 18.25 10.78 -7.80
N SER A 244 16.98 11.17 -7.77
CA SER A 244 15.88 10.23 -7.95
C SER A 244 14.68 10.88 -8.61
N VAL A 245 13.86 10.06 -9.23
CA VAL A 245 12.60 10.46 -9.86
C VAL A 245 11.53 9.46 -9.48
N LEU A 246 10.39 9.96 -9.00
CA LEU A 246 9.21 9.13 -8.78
C LEU A 246 8.40 9.09 -10.06
N VAL A 247 8.29 7.92 -10.64
CA VAL A 247 7.47 7.67 -11.84
C VAL A 247 6.35 6.70 -11.54
N GLY A 248 5.32 6.72 -12.36
CA GLY A 248 4.23 5.73 -12.32
C GLY A 248 3.76 5.37 -13.71
N ILE A 249 3.07 4.26 -13.85
CA ILE A 249 2.40 3.86 -15.08
C ILE A 249 1.01 4.48 -15.08
N ALA A 250 0.72 5.35 -16.05
CA ALA A 250 -0.53 6.11 -16.11
C ALA A 250 -1.76 5.20 -16.16
N GLY A 251 -2.76 5.50 -15.33
CA GLY A 251 -3.98 4.71 -15.22
C GLY A 251 -3.82 3.39 -14.47
N THR A 252 -2.66 3.20 -13.85
CA THR A 252 -2.39 2.10 -12.94
C THR A 252 -1.96 2.65 -11.58
N PRO A 253 -1.73 1.78 -10.64
CA PRO A 253 -1.32 1.97 -9.26
C PRO A 253 0.14 1.96 -9.03
N TYR A 254 0.84 1.60 -10.03
CA TYR A 254 2.24 1.25 -9.85
C TYR A 254 3.08 2.50 -9.96
N ILE A 255 3.85 2.76 -8.91
CA ILE A 255 4.84 3.82 -8.84
C ILE A 255 6.20 3.24 -8.48
N HIS A 256 7.26 3.85 -8.96
CA HIS A 256 8.62 3.40 -8.75
C HIS A 256 9.58 4.57 -8.64
N TRP A 257 10.53 4.47 -7.69
CA TRP A 257 11.65 5.40 -7.60
C TRP A 257 12.78 4.95 -8.49
N LEU A 258 13.04 5.71 -9.53
CA LEU A 258 14.26 5.59 -10.30
C LEU A 258 15.37 6.34 -9.56
N LYS A 259 16.45 5.64 -9.25
CA LYS A 259 17.65 6.20 -8.60
C LYS A 259 18.83 6.13 -9.58
N ARG A 260 19.67 7.13 -9.50
CA ARG A 260 20.94 7.19 -10.22
C ARG A 260 22.01 6.38 -9.52
#